data_e81f45876c897517addbca3fad692821
#
_entry.id   e81f45876c897517addbca3fad692821
#
_cell.length_a   1.000
_cell.length_b   1.000
_cell.length_c   1.000
_cell.angle_alpha   90.00
_cell.angle_beta   90.00
_cell.angle_gamma   90.00
#
_symmetry.space_group_name_H-M   'P 1'
#
loop_
_entity.id
_entity.type
_entity.pdbx_description
1 polymer ?
#
loop_
_entity_poly.entity_id
_entity_poly.type
_entity_poly.pdbx_seq_one_letter_code
_entity_poly.pdbx_strand_id
1 'polypeptide(L)'
;MAGSDSGGGAGVQADIRTCTLLGVHTLCAVTAVTVQNSLGVKDFHKTPPEVVAAQIAAVCDDIGLQAAKTGMLASAEIIDAVAQSWREHGAGVPLVVDPVSASMHGDRLLDDAALDSLRAELFPLATLVTPNLHEVRLLVGIDVVDPRTQADAARALHALGPKWAMVKGGHLQGSASSTDLLFNGNDFHEFDAPRVDTTNDHGAGDTLAAATACALAHGYPVLDAVSFAKGWVTECLRTSYPLGHGHGPVSPLFRLHP
;
A
#
# COMPACT_ATOMS: atom_id res chain seq x y z
N MET A 1 8.11 4.39 3.24
CA MET A 1 8.73 3.36 4.10
C MET A 1 8.34 2.02 3.54
N ALA A 2 9.26 1.27 2.91
CA ALA A 2 8.93 -0.02 2.30
C ALA A 2 10.20 -0.82 1.95
N GLY A 3 10.02 -2.08 1.58
CA GLY A 3 11.08 -2.92 1.03
C GLY A 3 11.47 -2.50 -0.39
N SER A 4 12.68 -2.84 -0.78
CA SER A 4 13.19 -2.66 -2.14
C SER A 4 12.94 -3.92 -2.96
N ASP A 5 12.30 -3.79 -4.12
CA ASP A 5 12.11 -4.86 -5.10
C ASP A 5 13.21 -4.83 -6.15
N SER A 6 14.10 -5.85 -6.17
CA SER A 6 15.18 -5.94 -7.16
C SER A 6 14.66 -6.11 -8.60
N GLY A 7 13.43 -6.62 -8.79
CA GLY A 7 12.75 -6.67 -10.09
C GLY A 7 12.21 -5.32 -10.53
N GLY A 8 12.09 -4.36 -9.61
CA GLY A 8 11.68 -2.99 -9.87
C GLY A 8 10.18 -2.80 -10.10
N GLY A 9 9.34 -3.83 -9.94
CA GLY A 9 7.90 -3.77 -10.21
C GLY A 9 7.06 -3.26 -9.05
N ALA A 10 7.53 -3.45 -7.81
CA ALA A 10 6.83 -3.13 -6.55
C ALA A 10 7.74 -2.36 -5.59
N GLY A 11 7.33 -2.25 -4.33
CA GLY A 11 8.11 -1.66 -3.26
C GLY A 11 8.52 -0.21 -3.51
N VAL A 12 9.64 0.23 -2.93
CA VAL A 12 10.11 1.62 -3.08
C VAL A 12 10.34 2.03 -4.53
N GLN A 13 10.62 1.09 -5.44
CA GLN A 13 10.80 1.37 -6.86
C GLN A 13 9.48 1.77 -7.54
N ALA A 14 8.39 1.06 -7.24
CA ALA A 14 7.06 1.43 -7.72
C ALA A 14 6.60 2.76 -7.10
N ASP A 15 6.86 2.96 -5.82
CA ASP A 15 6.54 4.19 -5.10
C ASP A 15 7.26 5.40 -5.74
N ILE A 16 8.58 5.31 -5.95
CA ILE A 16 9.38 6.39 -6.57
C ILE A 16 8.87 6.71 -7.97
N ARG A 17 8.62 5.69 -8.82
CA ARG A 17 8.11 5.93 -10.16
C ARG A 17 6.75 6.63 -10.16
N THR A 18 5.83 6.16 -9.31
CA THR A 18 4.51 6.75 -9.18
C THR A 18 4.59 8.20 -8.71
N CYS A 19 5.32 8.46 -7.64
CA CYS A 19 5.49 9.80 -7.08
C CYS A 19 6.15 10.76 -8.08
N THR A 20 7.22 10.33 -8.75
CA THR A 20 7.95 11.14 -9.75
C THR A 20 7.01 11.58 -10.88
N LEU A 21 6.20 10.65 -11.43
CA LEU A 21 5.27 10.95 -12.52
C LEU A 21 4.06 11.78 -12.07
N LEU A 22 3.81 11.85 -10.77
CA LEU A 22 2.81 12.72 -10.14
C LEU A 22 3.38 14.04 -9.63
N GLY A 23 4.66 14.34 -9.92
CA GLY A 23 5.31 15.59 -9.55
C GLY A 23 5.66 15.71 -8.07
N VAL A 24 5.83 14.58 -7.38
CA VAL A 24 6.19 14.52 -5.96
C VAL A 24 7.62 14.03 -5.80
N HIS A 25 8.44 14.76 -5.02
CA HIS A 25 9.75 14.30 -4.60
C HIS A 25 9.62 13.20 -3.55
N THR A 26 10.23 12.05 -3.81
CA THR A 26 10.08 10.86 -2.96
C THR A 26 11.26 10.72 -2.02
N LEU A 27 10.97 10.66 -0.72
CA LEU A 27 11.92 10.30 0.33
C LEU A 27 11.71 8.83 0.69
N CYS A 28 12.77 8.10 1.00
CA CYS A 28 12.71 6.66 1.25
C CYS A 28 13.34 6.28 2.58
N ALA A 29 12.62 5.46 3.38
CA ALA A 29 13.20 4.63 4.42
C ALA A 29 13.04 3.16 4.00
N VAL A 30 14.17 2.49 3.72
CA VAL A 30 14.19 1.10 3.20
C VAL A 30 14.12 0.13 4.37
N THR A 31 13.11 -0.73 4.39
CA THR A 31 12.84 -1.67 5.48
C THR A 31 13.43 -3.06 5.23
N ALA A 32 13.59 -3.42 3.96
CA ALA A 32 14.22 -4.67 3.53
C ALA A 32 14.77 -4.55 2.11
N VAL A 33 15.75 -5.38 1.78
CA VAL A 33 16.25 -5.55 0.41
C VAL A 33 15.91 -6.96 -0.04
N THR A 34 15.08 -7.11 -1.08
CA THR A 34 14.64 -8.41 -1.57
C THR A 34 15.55 -8.98 -2.64
N VAL A 35 15.57 -10.30 -2.73
CA VAL A 35 16.04 -11.07 -3.89
C VAL A 35 14.79 -11.51 -4.64
N GLN A 36 14.29 -10.67 -5.53
CA GLN A 36 12.98 -10.79 -6.14
C GLN A 36 13.05 -10.55 -7.65
N ASN A 37 12.17 -11.24 -8.39
CA ASN A 37 11.94 -11.05 -9.81
C ASN A 37 10.46 -11.29 -10.15
N SER A 38 10.09 -11.38 -11.44
CA SER A 38 8.70 -11.62 -11.88
C SER A 38 8.11 -12.96 -11.43
N LEU A 39 8.94 -13.92 -11.00
CA LEU A 39 8.52 -15.24 -10.54
C LEU A 39 8.30 -15.33 -9.02
N GLY A 40 8.67 -14.30 -8.24
CA GLY A 40 8.45 -14.25 -6.79
C GLY A 40 9.64 -13.76 -6.00
N VAL A 41 9.46 -13.79 -4.68
CA VAL A 41 10.48 -13.43 -3.68
C VAL A 41 11.24 -14.69 -3.29
N LYS A 42 12.53 -14.74 -3.60
CA LYS A 42 13.40 -15.87 -3.24
C LYS A 42 13.98 -15.72 -1.83
N ASP A 43 14.28 -14.49 -1.44
CA ASP A 43 14.90 -14.16 -0.16
C ASP A 43 14.78 -12.66 0.10
N PHE A 44 15.01 -12.22 1.34
CA PHE A 44 15.14 -10.81 1.65
C PHE A 44 16.01 -10.60 2.90
N HIS A 45 16.75 -9.50 2.90
CA HIS A 45 17.52 -9.03 4.06
C HIS A 45 16.77 -7.89 4.73
N LYS A 46 16.45 -8.05 6.02
CA LYS A 46 15.80 -7.00 6.84
C LYS A 46 16.81 -5.91 7.16
N THR A 47 16.41 -4.67 7.00
CA THR A 47 17.17 -3.53 7.52
C THR A 47 17.03 -3.50 9.04
N PRO A 48 18.10 -3.28 9.82
CA PRO A 48 17.98 -3.17 11.27
C PRO A 48 16.95 -2.09 11.67
N PRO A 49 16.05 -2.36 12.66
CA PRO A 49 14.99 -1.43 13.04
C PRO A 49 15.48 -0.03 13.40
N GLU A 50 16.62 0.07 14.07
CA GLU A 50 17.26 1.33 14.42
C GLU A 50 17.73 2.12 13.20
N VAL A 51 18.14 1.43 12.12
CA VAL A 51 18.51 2.07 10.85
C VAL A 51 17.25 2.59 10.13
N VAL A 52 16.15 1.84 10.18
CA VAL A 52 14.87 2.30 9.62
C VAL A 52 14.39 3.56 10.35
N ALA A 53 14.43 3.56 11.68
CA ALA A 53 14.09 4.73 12.49
C ALA A 53 14.97 5.93 12.17
N ALA A 54 16.29 5.73 12.05
CA ALA A 54 17.24 6.78 11.71
C ALA A 54 17.00 7.37 10.30
N GLN A 55 16.60 6.57 9.32
CA GLN A 55 16.22 7.05 7.99
C GLN A 55 15.00 7.96 8.06
N ILE A 56 13.97 7.59 8.87
CA ILE A 56 12.76 8.39 9.05
C ILE A 56 13.11 9.72 9.72
N ALA A 57 13.82 9.69 10.84
CA ALA A 57 14.25 10.89 11.55
C ALA A 57 15.03 11.83 10.65
N ALA A 58 16.02 11.32 9.93
CA ALA A 58 16.90 12.12 9.07
C ALA A 58 16.12 12.92 8.02
N VAL A 59 15.10 12.33 7.39
CA VAL A 59 14.32 13.02 6.36
C VAL A 59 13.25 13.94 6.96
N CYS A 60 12.68 13.56 8.09
CA CYS A 60 11.67 14.38 8.76
C CYS A 60 12.26 15.65 9.37
N ASP A 61 13.44 15.55 9.99
CA ASP A 61 14.08 16.64 10.73
C ASP A 61 14.68 17.71 9.80
N ASP A 62 15.11 17.34 8.60
CA ASP A 62 15.76 18.26 7.65
C ASP A 62 14.82 18.71 6.52
N ILE A 63 14.15 17.73 5.86
CA ILE A 63 13.40 18.00 4.63
C ILE A 63 11.91 18.25 4.92
N GLY A 64 11.34 17.50 5.87
CA GLY A 64 9.93 17.52 6.17
C GLY A 64 9.09 16.68 5.20
N LEU A 65 7.81 16.46 5.56
CA LEU A 65 6.89 15.60 4.84
C LEU A 65 5.55 16.27 4.62
N GLN A 66 4.90 16.03 3.47
CA GLN A 66 3.49 16.39 3.22
C GLN A 66 2.56 15.19 3.33
N ALA A 67 3.02 13.98 3.04
CA ALA A 67 2.33 12.71 3.25
C ALA A 67 3.35 11.58 3.35
N ALA A 68 2.92 10.42 3.84
CA ALA A 68 3.75 9.22 3.86
C ALA A 68 2.93 7.96 3.52
N LYS A 69 3.65 6.92 3.11
CA LYS A 69 3.11 5.59 2.85
C LYS A 69 4.01 4.53 3.47
N THR A 70 3.39 3.48 4.02
CA THR A 70 4.11 2.22 4.31
C THR A 70 3.70 1.13 3.32
N GLY A 71 4.65 0.27 2.95
CA GLY A 71 4.42 -0.99 2.27
C GLY A 71 4.97 -2.14 3.11
N MET A 72 5.73 -3.06 2.53
CA MET A 72 6.33 -4.19 3.24
C MET A 72 7.28 -3.72 4.34
N LEU A 73 6.99 -4.07 5.61
CA LEU A 73 7.80 -3.71 6.79
C LEU A 73 8.62 -4.88 7.35
N ALA A 74 8.39 -6.09 6.86
CA ALA A 74 9.20 -7.31 7.05
C ALA A 74 9.25 -7.92 8.46
N SER A 75 8.98 -7.22 9.56
CA SER A 75 8.93 -7.80 10.91
C SER A 75 8.24 -6.90 11.93
N ALA A 76 7.85 -7.46 13.08
CA ALA A 76 7.25 -6.73 14.20
C ALA A 76 8.17 -5.61 14.70
N GLU A 77 9.45 -5.88 14.86
CA GLU A 77 10.43 -4.91 15.39
C GLU A 77 10.57 -3.69 14.45
N ILE A 78 10.50 -3.91 13.12
CA ILE A 78 10.52 -2.82 12.16
C ILE A 78 9.21 -2.03 12.20
N ILE A 79 8.05 -2.70 12.33
CA ILE A 79 6.76 -2.05 12.46
C ILE A 79 6.74 -1.16 13.71
N ASP A 80 7.21 -1.68 14.84
CA ASP A 80 7.28 -0.94 16.10
C ASP A 80 8.21 0.28 15.99
N ALA A 81 9.37 0.10 15.36
CA ALA A 81 10.31 1.21 15.10
C ALA A 81 9.71 2.28 14.19
N VAL A 82 8.99 1.88 13.13
CA VAL A 82 8.26 2.80 12.24
C VAL A 82 7.17 3.53 13.00
N ALA A 83 6.35 2.82 13.80
CA ALA A 83 5.27 3.41 14.55
C ALA A 83 5.78 4.40 15.60
N GLN A 84 6.86 4.06 16.31
CA GLN A 84 7.51 4.96 17.27
C GLN A 84 8.04 6.22 16.57
N SER A 85 8.84 6.06 15.51
CA SER A 85 9.37 7.19 14.75
C SER A 85 8.26 8.07 14.19
N TRP A 86 7.14 7.46 13.76
CA TRP A 86 6.00 8.21 13.24
C TRP A 86 5.30 9.03 14.31
N ARG A 87 5.19 8.53 15.54
CA ARG A 87 4.68 9.31 16.70
C ARG A 87 5.57 10.52 17.01
N GLU A 88 6.87 10.37 16.84
CA GLU A 88 7.86 11.42 17.14
C GLU A 88 7.95 12.49 16.03
N HIS A 89 7.92 12.09 14.77
CA HIS A 89 8.22 12.96 13.63
C HIS A 89 7.05 13.17 12.65
N GLY A 90 6.03 12.32 12.67
CA GLY A 90 4.93 12.32 11.67
C GLY A 90 3.68 13.08 12.10
N ALA A 91 3.71 13.85 13.21
CA ALA A 91 2.53 14.51 13.76
C ALA A 91 1.84 15.43 12.73
N GLY A 92 0.55 15.16 12.48
CA GLY A 92 -0.27 15.95 11.54
C GLY A 92 -0.09 15.59 10.05
N VAL A 93 0.87 14.74 9.72
CA VAL A 93 1.12 14.30 8.33
C VAL A 93 0.23 13.09 7.99
N PRO A 94 -0.48 13.08 6.84
CA PRO A 94 -1.25 11.92 6.43
C PRO A 94 -0.36 10.69 6.22
N LEU A 95 -0.79 9.53 6.77
CA LEU A 95 -0.12 8.25 6.62
C LEU A 95 -1.05 7.25 5.93
N VAL A 96 -0.63 6.74 4.78
CA VAL A 96 -1.28 5.62 4.06
C VAL A 96 -0.56 4.33 4.43
N VAL A 97 -1.26 3.38 5.03
CA VAL A 97 -0.71 2.07 5.39
C VAL A 97 -1.24 1.02 4.44
N ASP A 98 -0.38 0.53 3.54
CA ASP A 98 -0.64 -0.68 2.75
C ASP A 98 -0.03 -1.87 3.50
N PRO A 99 -0.88 -2.76 4.08
CA PRO A 99 -0.42 -3.79 5.00
C PRO A 99 0.10 -5.03 4.27
N VAL A 100 1.09 -4.85 3.41
CA VAL A 100 1.67 -5.89 2.56
C VAL A 100 2.11 -7.08 3.40
N SER A 101 1.28 -8.13 3.44
CA SER A 101 1.49 -9.34 4.27
C SER A 101 1.91 -10.57 3.48
N ALA A 102 1.70 -10.57 2.17
CA ALA A 102 2.10 -11.64 1.28
C ALA A 102 2.57 -11.09 -0.08
N SER A 103 3.45 -11.85 -0.75
CA SER A 103 3.81 -11.59 -2.14
C SER A 103 2.63 -11.90 -3.06
N MET A 104 2.71 -11.45 -4.33
CA MET A 104 1.72 -11.82 -5.37
C MET A 104 1.57 -13.32 -5.57
N HIS A 105 2.61 -14.09 -5.26
CA HIS A 105 2.62 -15.55 -5.38
C HIS A 105 2.12 -16.26 -4.11
N GLY A 106 1.68 -15.50 -3.09
CA GLY A 106 1.18 -16.02 -1.83
C GLY A 106 2.27 -16.33 -0.79
N ASP A 107 3.54 -15.97 -1.07
CA ASP A 107 4.60 -16.11 -0.08
C ASP A 107 4.32 -15.20 1.11
N ARG A 108 4.28 -15.76 2.31
CA ARG A 108 4.03 -15.00 3.53
C ARG A 108 5.24 -14.10 3.85
N LEU A 109 5.02 -12.79 3.91
CA LEU A 109 6.03 -11.78 4.19
C LEU A 109 6.01 -11.29 5.64
N LEU A 110 4.89 -11.48 6.35
CA LEU A 110 4.71 -11.12 7.76
C LEU A 110 4.26 -12.33 8.56
N ASP A 111 4.85 -12.54 9.72
CA ASP A 111 4.41 -13.50 10.72
C ASP A 111 3.25 -12.95 11.59
N ASP A 112 2.74 -13.75 12.53
CA ASP A 112 1.62 -13.35 13.36
C ASP A 112 1.97 -12.18 14.29
N ALA A 113 3.19 -12.14 14.82
CA ALA A 113 3.66 -11.04 15.66
C ALA A 113 3.70 -9.72 14.89
N ALA A 114 4.13 -9.73 13.62
CA ALA A 114 4.12 -8.56 12.76
C ALA A 114 2.68 -8.09 12.42
N LEU A 115 1.74 -9.02 12.22
CA LEU A 115 0.33 -8.68 12.05
C LEU A 115 -0.26 -8.05 13.32
N ASP A 116 0.12 -8.53 14.51
CA ASP A 116 -0.30 -7.95 15.78
C ASP A 116 0.27 -6.54 15.96
N SER A 117 1.55 -6.32 15.66
CA SER A 117 2.16 -4.97 15.68
C SER A 117 1.49 -4.03 14.69
N LEU A 118 1.13 -4.48 13.48
CA LEU A 118 0.36 -3.64 12.52
C LEU A 118 -0.95 -3.15 13.14
N ARG A 119 -1.72 -4.07 13.76
CA ARG A 119 -3.03 -3.75 14.36
C ARG A 119 -2.89 -2.82 15.57
N ALA A 120 -1.94 -3.11 16.45
CA ALA A 120 -1.81 -2.42 17.73
C ALA A 120 -1.07 -1.09 17.62
N GLU A 121 -0.01 -1.03 16.81
CA GLU A 121 0.93 0.08 16.83
C GLU A 121 0.80 1.02 15.62
N LEU A 122 0.55 0.48 14.42
CA LEU A 122 0.61 1.29 13.20
C LEU A 122 -0.77 1.75 12.72
N PHE A 123 -1.80 0.89 12.77
CA PHE A 123 -3.15 1.25 12.30
C PHE A 123 -3.75 2.44 13.05
N PRO A 124 -3.58 2.60 14.38
CA PRO A 124 -4.08 3.79 15.07
C PRO A 124 -3.46 5.12 14.62
N LEU A 125 -2.31 5.06 13.96
CA LEU A 125 -1.61 6.23 13.40
C LEU A 125 -2.01 6.53 11.96
N ALA A 126 -2.68 5.58 11.29
CA ALA A 126 -2.99 5.68 9.88
C ALA A 126 -4.12 6.67 9.57
N THR A 127 -3.91 7.49 8.56
CA THR A 127 -5.01 8.24 7.92
C THR A 127 -5.88 7.28 7.11
N LEU A 128 -5.26 6.31 6.42
CA LEU A 128 -5.92 5.34 5.58
C LEU A 128 -5.17 4.00 5.61
N VAL A 129 -5.90 2.89 5.74
CA VAL A 129 -5.39 1.53 5.51
C VAL A 129 -5.98 0.95 4.24
N THR A 130 -5.18 0.20 3.44
CA THR A 130 -5.56 -0.25 2.10
C THR A 130 -5.38 -1.76 1.87
N PRO A 131 -5.88 -2.66 2.75
CA PRO A 131 -5.73 -4.09 2.57
C PRO A 131 -6.49 -4.62 1.34
N ASN A 132 -5.92 -5.64 0.69
CA ASN A 132 -6.62 -6.50 -0.25
C ASN A 132 -7.42 -7.58 0.50
N LEU A 133 -8.18 -8.43 -0.23
CA LEU A 133 -9.06 -9.43 0.39
C LEU A 133 -8.30 -10.48 1.21
N HIS A 134 -7.10 -10.87 0.77
CA HIS A 134 -6.27 -11.82 1.51
C HIS A 134 -5.75 -11.19 2.82
N GLU A 135 -5.31 -9.95 2.75
CA GLU A 135 -4.86 -9.17 3.92
C GLU A 135 -6.00 -8.92 4.91
N VAL A 136 -7.20 -8.63 4.42
CA VAL A 136 -8.40 -8.53 5.26
C VAL A 136 -8.61 -9.79 6.08
N ARG A 137 -8.54 -10.97 5.45
CA ARG A 137 -8.67 -12.25 6.15
C ARG A 137 -7.62 -12.42 7.24
N LEU A 138 -6.36 -12.07 6.97
CA LEU A 138 -5.27 -12.15 7.95
C LEU A 138 -5.45 -11.14 9.09
N LEU A 139 -5.92 -9.93 8.79
CA LEU A 139 -6.00 -8.82 9.75
C LEU A 139 -7.23 -8.89 10.64
N VAL A 140 -8.39 -9.28 10.12
CA VAL A 140 -9.67 -9.24 10.85
C VAL A 140 -10.45 -10.55 10.78
N GLY A 141 -9.93 -11.61 10.16
CA GLY A 141 -10.55 -12.93 10.12
C GLY A 141 -11.80 -13.03 9.24
N ILE A 142 -12.07 -12.06 8.38
CA ILE A 142 -13.28 -12.02 7.54
C ILE A 142 -12.91 -12.43 6.12
N ASP A 143 -13.60 -13.47 5.61
CA ASP A 143 -13.58 -13.84 4.20
C ASP A 143 -14.55 -12.96 3.42
N VAL A 144 -14.02 -12.07 2.57
CA VAL A 144 -14.83 -11.17 1.76
C VAL A 144 -15.21 -11.87 0.46
N VAL A 145 -16.50 -12.15 0.31
CA VAL A 145 -17.07 -12.88 -0.84
C VAL A 145 -18.18 -12.09 -1.54
N ASP A 146 -18.69 -11.04 -0.91
CA ASP A 146 -19.78 -10.20 -1.40
C ASP A 146 -19.70 -8.77 -0.82
N PRO A 147 -20.55 -7.82 -1.28
CA PRO A 147 -20.56 -6.46 -0.77
C PRO A 147 -20.86 -6.35 0.74
N ARG A 148 -21.66 -7.28 1.31
CA ARG A 148 -21.97 -7.27 2.74
C ARG A 148 -20.74 -7.60 3.57
N THR A 149 -20.05 -8.69 3.23
CA THR A 149 -18.83 -9.09 3.92
C THR A 149 -17.70 -8.08 3.71
N GLN A 150 -17.67 -7.36 2.57
CA GLN A 150 -16.76 -6.26 2.34
C GLN A 150 -17.04 -5.08 3.29
N ALA A 151 -18.31 -4.74 3.51
CA ALA A 151 -18.69 -3.70 4.46
C ALA A 151 -18.37 -4.10 5.91
N ASP A 152 -18.61 -5.36 6.28
CA ASP A 152 -18.25 -5.87 7.61
C ASP A 152 -16.74 -5.85 7.85
N ALA A 153 -15.95 -6.18 6.83
CA ALA A 153 -14.50 -6.08 6.87
C ALA A 153 -14.01 -4.63 7.04
N ALA A 154 -14.61 -3.68 6.31
CA ALA A 154 -14.24 -2.27 6.41
C ALA A 154 -14.53 -1.70 7.83
N ARG A 155 -15.67 -2.09 8.44
CA ARG A 155 -15.98 -1.74 9.85
C ARG A 155 -14.96 -2.34 10.82
N ALA A 156 -14.63 -3.62 10.66
CA ALA A 156 -13.68 -4.31 11.52
C ALA A 156 -12.27 -3.71 11.43
N LEU A 157 -11.81 -3.36 10.23
CA LEU A 157 -10.54 -2.65 10.02
C LEU A 157 -10.55 -1.26 10.64
N HIS A 158 -11.63 -0.51 10.47
CA HIS A 158 -11.77 0.83 11.06
C HIS A 158 -11.75 0.78 12.60
N ALA A 159 -12.31 -0.26 13.20
CA ALA A 159 -12.29 -0.48 14.65
C ALA A 159 -10.87 -0.70 15.21
N LEU A 160 -9.87 -0.98 14.36
CA LEU A 160 -8.45 -1.04 14.72
C LEU A 160 -7.77 0.33 14.82
N GLY A 161 -8.51 1.44 14.59
CA GLY A 161 -8.08 2.80 14.88
C GLY A 161 -7.70 3.71 13.70
N PRO A 162 -7.59 3.27 12.45
CA PRO A 162 -7.32 4.19 11.34
C PRO A 162 -8.49 5.15 11.12
N LYS A 163 -8.21 6.36 10.59
CA LYS A 163 -9.28 7.33 10.28
C LYS A 163 -10.19 6.84 9.13
N TRP A 164 -9.63 6.10 8.20
CA TRP A 164 -10.31 5.52 7.03
C TRP A 164 -9.83 4.09 6.80
N ALA A 165 -10.75 3.21 6.47
CA ALA A 165 -10.44 1.83 6.10
C ALA A 165 -10.95 1.53 4.69
N MET A 166 -10.06 1.16 3.76
CA MET A 166 -10.41 0.77 2.40
C MET A 166 -10.20 -0.73 2.22
N VAL A 167 -11.21 -1.45 1.76
CA VAL A 167 -11.12 -2.84 1.35
C VAL A 167 -11.06 -2.90 -0.18
N LYS A 168 -9.88 -3.29 -0.72
CA LYS A 168 -9.67 -3.40 -2.17
C LYS A 168 -10.45 -4.59 -2.74
N GLY A 169 -11.38 -4.34 -3.66
CA GLY A 169 -12.26 -5.37 -4.26
C GLY A 169 -11.74 -6.00 -5.56
N GLY A 170 -10.52 -5.72 -5.95
CA GLY A 170 -9.95 -6.21 -7.22
C GLY A 170 -9.96 -7.72 -7.40
N HIS A 171 -10.04 -8.49 -6.33
CA HIS A 171 -10.06 -9.96 -6.35
C HIS A 171 -11.46 -10.57 -6.16
N LEU A 172 -12.53 -9.76 -6.02
CA LEU A 172 -13.91 -10.27 -5.99
C LEU A 172 -14.25 -10.83 -7.37
N GLN A 173 -14.60 -12.12 -7.41
CA GLN A 173 -14.93 -12.81 -8.67
C GLN A 173 -16.38 -12.55 -9.07
N GLY A 174 -16.66 -12.65 -10.39
CA GLY A 174 -18.03 -12.57 -10.92
C GLY A 174 -18.54 -11.17 -11.26
N SER A 175 -17.72 -10.12 -11.08
CA SER A 175 -18.08 -8.75 -11.49
C SER A 175 -17.22 -8.25 -12.65
N ALA A 176 -17.83 -7.53 -13.58
CA ALA A 176 -17.14 -6.81 -14.65
C ALA A 176 -16.39 -5.57 -14.13
N SER A 177 -16.68 -5.14 -12.90
CA SER A 177 -16.02 -4.03 -12.21
C SER A 177 -15.18 -4.52 -11.05
N SER A 178 -14.25 -3.67 -10.64
CA SER A 178 -13.44 -3.80 -9.43
C SER A 178 -13.83 -2.66 -8.49
N THR A 179 -14.70 -2.97 -7.50
CA THR A 179 -15.22 -2.01 -6.54
C THR A 179 -14.39 -2.03 -5.26
N ASP A 180 -13.72 -0.93 -4.94
CA ASP A 180 -13.08 -0.74 -3.64
C ASP A 180 -14.07 -0.03 -2.71
N LEU A 181 -14.17 -0.48 -1.47
CA LEU A 181 -15.08 0.08 -0.47
C LEU A 181 -14.28 0.82 0.61
N LEU A 182 -14.58 2.09 0.82
CA LEU A 182 -13.98 2.95 1.82
C LEU A 182 -14.98 3.28 2.93
N PHE A 183 -14.54 3.26 4.19
CA PHE A 183 -15.34 3.56 5.37
C PHE A 183 -14.63 4.56 6.29
N ASN A 184 -15.37 5.57 6.79
CA ASN A 184 -14.85 6.64 7.65
C ASN A 184 -15.34 6.57 9.11
N GLY A 185 -15.98 5.46 9.48
CA GLY A 185 -16.63 5.30 10.78
C GLY A 185 -18.13 5.60 10.77
N ASN A 186 -18.63 6.34 9.77
CA ASN A 186 -20.05 6.68 9.60
C ASN A 186 -20.58 6.24 8.24
N ASP A 187 -19.92 6.64 7.17
CA ASP A 187 -20.37 6.50 5.79
C ASP A 187 -19.48 5.56 4.99
N PHE A 188 -20.10 4.85 4.06
CA PHE A 188 -19.43 4.05 3.05
C PHE A 188 -19.37 4.80 1.73
N HIS A 189 -18.22 4.67 1.03
CA HIS A 189 -18.00 5.22 -0.30
C HIS A 189 -17.43 4.13 -1.21
N GLU A 190 -18.03 3.97 -2.38
CA GLU A 190 -17.62 2.98 -3.38
C GLU A 190 -16.80 3.66 -4.50
N PHE A 191 -15.74 2.98 -4.91
CA PHE A 191 -14.89 3.42 -6.02
C PHE A 191 -14.82 2.30 -7.05
N ASP A 192 -15.57 2.46 -8.12
CA ASP A 192 -15.66 1.51 -9.21
C ASP A 192 -14.67 1.83 -10.34
N ALA A 193 -14.10 0.78 -10.91
CA ALA A 193 -13.39 0.85 -12.17
C ALA A 193 -13.65 -0.43 -12.99
N PRO A 194 -13.63 -0.36 -14.33
CA PRO A 194 -13.67 -1.56 -15.16
C PRO A 194 -12.51 -2.49 -14.79
N ARG A 195 -12.81 -3.79 -14.71
CA ARG A 195 -11.78 -4.80 -14.48
C ARG A 195 -10.87 -4.88 -15.71
N VAL A 196 -9.58 -4.78 -15.48
CA VAL A 196 -8.57 -4.97 -16.52
C VAL A 196 -8.13 -6.44 -16.50
N ASP A 197 -8.31 -7.12 -17.62
CA ASP A 197 -7.87 -8.51 -17.80
C ASP A 197 -6.37 -8.52 -18.16
N THR A 198 -5.54 -8.71 -17.15
CA THR A 198 -4.08 -8.75 -17.29
C THR A 198 -3.48 -9.62 -16.19
N THR A 199 -2.38 -10.28 -16.50
CA THR A 199 -1.51 -10.96 -15.54
C THR A 199 -0.32 -10.10 -15.12
N ASN A 200 -0.22 -8.87 -15.66
CA ASN A 200 0.86 -7.94 -15.36
C ASN A 200 0.37 -6.91 -14.34
N ASP A 201 0.15 -7.36 -13.12
CA ASP A 201 -0.45 -6.60 -12.01
C ASP A 201 0.52 -6.37 -10.84
N HIS A 202 1.80 -6.76 -11.02
CA HIS A 202 2.82 -6.60 -9.99
C HIS A 202 3.03 -5.12 -9.60
N GLY A 203 2.91 -4.83 -8.31
CA GLY A 203 3.01 -3.48 -7.76
C GLY A 203 1.74 -2.63 -7.90
N ALA A 204 0.57 -3.23 -8.25
CA ALA A 204 -0.69 -2.48 -8.32
C ALA A 204 -1.10 -1.91 -6.96
N GLY A 205 -0.95 -2.68 -5.86
CA GLY A 205 -1.20 -2.21 -4.49
C GLY A 205 -0.29 -1.06 -4.10
N ASP A 206 1.02 -1.21 -4.31
CA ASP A 206 2.01 -0.15 -4.06
C ASP A 206 1.67 1.13 -4.83
N THR A 207 1.34 0.98 -6.12
CA THR A 207 0.98 2.11 -7.00
C THR A 207 -0.27 2.82 -6.51
N LEU A 208 -1.31 2.10 -6.09
CA LEU A 208 -2.53 2.69 -5.53
C LEU A 208 -2.24 3.48 -4.25
N ALA A 209 -1.50 2.87 -3.31
CA ALA A 209 -1.15 3.50 -2.04
C ALA A 209 -0.23 4.71 -2.24
N ALA A 210 0.76 4.62 -3.15
CA ALA A 210 1.65 5.73 -3.48
C ALA A 210 0.90 6.88 -4.17
N ALA A 211 0.01 6.60 -5.13
CA ALA A 211 -0.80 7.62 -5.79
C ALA A 211 -1.75 8.32 -4.81
N THR A 212 -2.33 7.56 -3.86
CA THR A 212 -3.15 8.14 -2.77
C THR A 212 -2.31 9.07 -1.90
N ALA A 213 -1.10 8.64 -1.48
CA ALA A 213 -0.20 9.47 -0.69
C ALA A 213 0.22 10.75 -1.45
N CYS A 214 0.48 10.65 -2.77
CA CYS A 214 0.77 11.82 -3.61
C CYS A 214 -0.38 12.82 -3.64
N ALA A 215 -1.62 12.34 -3.83
CA ALA A 215 -2.78 13.21 -3.84
C ALA A 215 -3.00 13.90 -2.48
N LEU A 216 -2.82 13.16 -1.37
CA LEU A 216 -2.83 13.74 -0.02
C LEU A 216 -1.73 14.79 0.18
N ALA A 217 -0.52 14.55 -0.35
CA ALA A 217 0.59 15.51 -0.31
C ALA A 217 0.29 16.79 -1.09
N HIS A 218 -0.51 16.70 -2.16
CA HIS A 218 -1.04 17.85 -2.90
C HIS A 218 -2.23 18.53 -2.22
N GLY A 219 -2.66 18.06 -1.04
CA GLY A 219 -3.75 18.66 -0.26
C GLY A 219 -5.16 18.20 -0.65
N TYR A 220 -5.30 17.14 -1.45
CA TYR A 220 -6.61 16.57 -1.75
C TYR A 220 -7.25 15.93 -0.52
N PRO A 221 -8.56 16.07 -0.31
CA PRO A 221 -9.30 15.29 0.67
C PRO A 221 -9.18 13.79 0.38
N VAL A 222 -9.36 12.94 1.41
CA VAL A 222 -9.18 11.47 1.28
C VAL A 222 -10.05 10.88 0.17
N LEU A 223 -11.30 11.30 0.03
CA LEU A 223 -12.21 10.80 -1.02
C LEU A 223 -11.67 11.08 -2.42
N ASP A 224 -11.22 12.30 -2.66
CA ASP A 224 -10.67 12.71 -3.96
C ASP A 224 -9.33 12.02 -4.23
N ALA A 225 -8.50 11.85 -3.18
CA ALA A 225 -7.23 11.16 -3.27
C ALA A 225 -7.41 9.69 -3.65
N VAL A 226 -8.36 8.99 -3.03
CA VAL A 226 -8.68 7.58 -3.35
C VAL A 226 -9.28 7.46 -4.76
N SER A 227 -10.21 8.36 -5.13
CA SER A 227 -10.80 8.40 -6.47
C SER A 227 -9.73 8.59 -7.56
N PHE A 228 -8.83 9.55 -7.34
CA PHE A 228 -7.69 9.80 -8.23
C PHE A 228 -6.78 8.56 -8.35
N ALA A 229 -6.40 7.97 -7.21
CA ALA A 229 -5.51 6.81 -7.17
C ALA A 229 -6.14 5.57 -7.84
N LYS A 230 -7.46 5.38 -7.71
CA LYS A 230 -8.20 4.31 -8.39
C LYS A 230 -8.14 4.46 -9.91
N GLY A 231 -8.38 5.67 -10.43
CA GLY A 231 -8.20 5.98 -11.85
C GLY A 231 -6.77 5.76 -12.32
N TRP A 232 -5.80 6.27 -11.55
CA TRP A 232 -4.38 6.11 -11.84
C TRP A 232 -3.94 4.65 -11.96
N VAL A 233 -4.25 3.81 -10.96
CA VAL A 233 -3.85 2.39 -11.00
C VAL A 233 -4.55 1.63 -12.11
N THR A 234 -5.80 2.00 -12.44
CA THR A 234 -6.53 1.39 -13.56
C THR A 234 -5.82 1.63 -14.89
N GLU A 235 -5.33 2.85 -15.14
CA GLU A 235 -4.53 3.16 -16.33
C GLU A 235 -3.17 2.45 -16.30
N CYS A 236 -2.53 2.35 -15.13
CA CYS A 236 -1.29 1.58 -14.97
C CYS A 236 -1.47 0.09 -15.29
N LEU A 237 -2.64 -0.48 -14.94
CA LEU A 237 -2.99 -1.86 -15.30
C LEU A 237 -3.25 -2.02 -16.80
N ARG A 238 -3.98 -1.08 -17.44
CA ARG A 238 -4.26 -1.10 -18.88
C ARG A 238 -3.00 -1.01 -19.74
N THR A 239 -2.00 -0.31 -19.25
CA THR A 239 -0.73 -0.07 -19.93
C THR A 239 0.39 -0.97 -19.39
N SER A 240 0.05 -1.96 -18.56
CA SER A 240 0.99 -2.95 -18.05
C SER A 240 1.59 -3.79 -19.20
N TYR A 241 2.78 -4.31 -19.00
CA TYR A 241 3.50 -5.06 -20.03
C TYR A 241 4.18 -6.30 -19.45
N PRO A 242 4.32 -7.37 -20.24
CA PRO A 242 5.03 -8.55 -19.79
C PRO A 242 6.51 -8.23 -19.58
N LEU A 243 7.04 -8.60 -18.42
CA LEU A 243 8.45 -8.49 -18.09
C LEU A 243 8.90 -9.74 -17.32
N GLY A 244 9.87 -10.44 -17.85
CA GLY A 244 10.29 -11.74 -17.32
C GLY A 244 9.33 -12.87 -17.70
N HIS A 245 9.24 -13.90 -16.87
CA HIS A 245 8.46 -15.12 -17.12
C HIS A 245 7.25 -15.27 -16.16
N GLY A 246 7.05 -14.34 -15.26
CA GLY A 246 5.95 -14.32 -14.29
C GLY A 246 5.06 -13.10 -14.47
N HIS A 247 4.60 -12.54 -13.35
CA HIS A 247 3.79 -11.33 -13.35
C HIS A 247 4.63 -10.10 -13.70
N GLY A 248 4.28 -9.46 -14.82
CA GLY A 248 4.88 -8.18 -15.23
C GLY A 248 4.40 -7.03 -14.33
N PRO A 249 5.09 -5.87 -14.35
CA PRO A 249 4.72 -4.72 -13.55
C PRO A 249 3.56 -3.94 -14.16
N VAL A 250 2.79 -3.26 -13.30
CA VAL A 250 1.93 -2.15 -13.74
C VAL A 250 2.79 -1.00 -14.28
N SER A 251 2.24 -0.22 -15.24
CA SER A 251 3.02 0.80 -15.93
C SER A 251 2.46 2.21 -15.73
N PRO A 252 3.08 3.04 -14.91
CA PRO A 252 2.73 4.46 -14.84
C PRO A 252 3.29 5.28 -16.02
N LEU A 253 4.04 4.64 -16.92
CA LEU A 253 4.71 5.31 -18.06
C LEU A 253 3.74 5.84 -19.13
N PHE A 254 2.45 5.50 -19.06
CA PHE A 254 1.43 6.08 -19.94
C PHE A 254 1.42 7.61 -19.89
N ARG A 255 1.87 8.21 -18.79
CA ARG A 255 1.98 9.66 -18.65
C ARG A 255 3.03 10.30 -19.55
N LEU A 256 3.99 9.52 -20.05
CA LEU A 256 5.06 10.01 -20.93
C LEU A 256 4.70 9.91 -22.42
N HIS A 257 3.61 9.20 -22.71
CA HIS A 257 3.10 8.98 -24.08
C HIS A 257 1.62 9.39 -24.12
N PRO A 258 1.34 10.68 -24.31
CA PRO A 258 -0.04 11.20 -24.40
C PRO A 258 -0.77 10.73 -25.67
#